data_91185529037b6e89f8cd84059d22e21b
#
_entry.id   91185529037b6e89f8cd84059d22e21b
#
_cell.length_a   1.000
_cell.length_b   1.000
_cell.length_c   1.000
_cell.angle_alpha   90.00
_cell.angle_beta   90.00
_cell.angle_gamma   90.00
#
_symmetry.space_group_name_H-M   'P 1'
#
loop_
_entity.id
_entity.type
_entity.pdbx_description
1 polymer ?
#
loop_
_entity_poly.entity_id
_entity_poly.type
_entity_poly.pdbx_seq_one_letter_code
_entity_poly.pdbx_strand_id
1 'polypeptide(L)' 'MGDCKCGCGNEAKIGDFIPGHDQKLRVSLENEVGGIFALQDLIQAARKYSYGETGAEDFLNLVRRVFSKRA' A
#
# COMPACT_ATOMS: atom_id res chain seq x y z
N MET A 1 -18.71 1.36 -15.55
CA MET A 1 -18.67 2.61 -14.79
C MET A 1 -18.86 2.29 -13.32
N GLY A 2 -18.18 2.98 -12.47
CA GLY A 2 -18.24 2.77 -11.02
C GLY A 2 -17.55 3.89 -10.31
N ASP A 3 -17.45 3.75 -9.00
CA ASP A 3 -16.79 4.75 -8.19
C ASP A 3 -15.29 4.77 -8.45
N CYS A 4 -14.69 5.95 -8.39
CA CYS A 4 -13.26 6.10 -8.50
C CYS A 4 -12.56 5.33 -7.37
N LYS A 5 -11.61 4.48 -7.73
CA LYS A 5 -10.94 3.59 -6.77
C LYS A 5 -10.03 4.31 -5.78
N CYS A 6 -9.81 5.61 -5.95
CA CYS A 6 -9.01 6.37 -5.00
C CYS A 6 -9.74 6.67 -3.69
N GLY A 7 -11.06 6.45 -3.66
CA GLY A 7 -11.86 6.69 -2.46
C GLY A 7 -12.42 8.10 -2.34
N CYS A 8 -12.36 8.90 -3.43
CA CYS A 8 -12.84 10.28 -3.38
C CYS A 8 -14.36 10.41 -3.36
N GLY A 9 -15.09 9.31 -3.63
CA GLY A 9 -16.54 9.30 -3.64
C GLY A 9 -17.16 9.74 -4.94
N ASN A 10 -16.39 10.14 -5.92
CA ASN A 10 -16.87 10.54 -7.23
C ASN A 10 -16.85 9.39 -8.22
N GLU A 11 -17.69 9.48 -9.25
CA GLU A 11 -17.79 8.44 -10.26
C GLU A 11 -16.67 8.55 -11.27
N ALA A 12 -16.04 7.43 -11.60
CA ALA A 12 -15.07 7.34 -12.68
C ALA A 12 -15.82 6.96 -13.94
N LYS A 13 -15.79 7.81 -14.95
CA LYS A 13 -16.50 7.58 -16.20
C LYS A 13 -15.80 6.58 -17.10
N ILE A 14 -14.48 6.50 -17.01
CA ILE A 14 -13.66 5.61 -17.81
C ILE A 14 -12.66 4.93 -16.89
N GLY A 15 -12.69 3.59 -16.85
CA GLY A 15 -11.77 2.83 -16.03
C GLY A 15 -12.06 2.92 -14.54
N ASP A 16 -11.04 2.70 -13.73
CA ASP A 16 -11.17 2.63 -12.27
C ASP A 16 -10.96 3.97 -11.58
N PHE A 17 -10.42 4.95 -12.28
CA PHE A 17 -10.04 6.24 -11.68
C PHE A 17 -10.48 7.40 -12.56
N ILE A 18 -10.85 8.49 -11.90
CA ILE A 18 -10.91 9.78 -12.55
C ILE A 18 -9.49 10.15 -12.96
N PRO A 19 -9.26 10.77 -14.14
CA PRO A 19 -7.90 11.12 -14.56
C PRO A 19 -7.12 11.85 -13.47
N GLY A 20 -5.93 11.35 -13.15
CA GLY A 20 -5.06 11.88 -12.11
C GLY A 20 -5.31 11.34 -10.71
N HIS A 21 -6.44 10.66 -10.47
CA HIS A 21 -6.78 10.17 -9.13
C HIS A 21 -6.03 8.90 -8.74
N ASP A 22 -5.47 8.17 -9.69
CA ASP A 22 -4.58 7.06 -9.41
C ASP A 22 -3.34 7.54 -8.63
N GLN A 23 -2.85 8.73 -8.94
CA GLN A 23 -1.74 9.32 -8.19
C GLN A 23 -2.13 9.63 -6.75
N LYS A 24 -3.36 10.08 -6.52
CA LYS A 24 -3.84 10.34 -5.17
C LYS A 24 -3.84 9.06 -4.33
N LEU A 25 -4.30 7.96 -4.90
CA LEU A 25 -4.30 6.67 -4.21
C LEU A 25 -2.87 6.24 -3.89
N ARG A 26 -1.95 6.39 -4.85
CA ARG A 26 -0.55 6.03 -4.65
C ARG A 26 0.07 6.79 -3.48
N VAL A 27 -0.10 8.11 -3.45
CA VAL A 27 0.43 8.95 -2.37
C VAL A 27 -0.18 8.56 -1.03
N SER A 28 -1.49 8.31 -1.02
CA SER A 28 -2.19 7.88 0.19
C SER A 28 -1.63 6.58 0.74
N LEU A 29 -1.39 5.59 -0.13
CA LEU A 29 -0.84 4.30 0.27
C LEU A 29 0.59 4.43 0.78
N GLU A 30 1.41 5.25 0.12
CA GLU A 30 2.78 5.49 0.55
C GLU A 30 2.81 6.14 1.93
N ASN A 31 1.94 7.12 2.16
CA ASN A 31 1.85 7.79 3.46
C ASN A 31 1.37 6.84 4.55
N GLU A 32 0.48 5.93 4.19
CA GLU A 32 -0.05 4.97 5.16
C GLU A 32 1.03 4.07 5.75
N VAL A 33 2.01 3.69 4.95
CA VAL A 33 3.11 2.84 5.43
C VAL A 33 4.33 3.63 5.92
N GLY A 34 4.32 4.95 5.79
CA GLY A 34 5.41 5.80 6.28
C GLY A 34 6.37 6.29 5.20
N GLY A 35 5.98 6.22 3.92
CA GLY A 35 6.76 6.73 2.81
C GLY A 35 7.20 5.65 1.83
N ILE A 36 7.84 6.09 0.76
CA ILE A 36 8.20 5.18 -0.35
C ILE A 36 9.24 4.13 0.07
N PHE A 37 10.18 4.49 0.94
CA PHE A 37 11.20 3.53 1.37
C PHE A 37 10.62 2.48 2.32
N ALA A 38 9.70 2.87 3.19
CA ALA A 38 9.00 1.90 4.04
C ALA A 38 8.14 0.95 3.20
N LEU A 39 7.50 1.47 2.16
CA LEU A 39 6.74 0.65 1.22
C LEU A 39 7.66 -0.34 0.50
N GLN A 40 8.84 0.11 0.07
CA GLN A 40 9.82 -0.76 -0.57
C GLN A 40 10.25 -1.89 0.37
N ASP A 41 10.53 -1.57 1.63
CA ASP A 41 10.92 -2.57 2.62
C ASP A 41 9.82 -3.61 2.83
N LEU A 42 8.58 -3.15 2.91
CA LEU A 42 7.43 -4.03 3.09
C LEU A 42 7.27 -4.98 1.90
N ILE A 43 7.41 -4.46 0.69
CA ILE A 43 7.30 -5.26 -0.53
C ILE A 43 8.41 -6.30 -0.59
N GLN A 44 9.64 -5.91 -0.29
CA GLN A 44 10.77 -6.84 -0.28
C GLN A 44 10.58 -7.93 0.76
N ALA A 45 10.13 -7.58 1.95
CA ALA A 45 9.88 -8.56 3.01
C ALA A 45 8.77 -9.53 2.62
N ALA A 46 7.70 -9.03 2.02
CA ALA A 46 6.60 -9.88 1.56
C ALA A 46 7.07 -10.84 0.48
N ARG A 47 7.92 -10.37 -0.43
CA ARG A 47 8.49 -11.21 -1.48
C ARG A 47 9.35 -12.33 -0.90
N LYS A 48 10.22 -11.99 0.03
CA LYS A 48 11.08 -12.98 0.70
C LYS A 48 10.25 -14.01 1.44
N TYR A 49 9.22 -13.58 2.12
CA TYR A 49 8.32 -14.49 2.82
C TYR A 49 7.61 -15.43 1.83
N SER A 50 7.16 -14.87 0.71
CA SER A 50 6.50 -15.65 -0.34
C SER A 50 7.40 -16.75 -0.91
N TYR A 51 8.71 -16.48 -1.01
CA TYR A 51 9.67 -17.44 -1.53
C TYR A 51 10.26 -18.35 -0.45
N GLY A 52 9.83 -18.20 0.80
CA GLY A 52 10.34 -19.01 1.88
C GLY A 52 11.73 -18.62 2.39
N GLU A 53 12.20 -17.42 2.02
CA GLU A 53 13.53 -16.94 2.43
C GLU A 53 13.52 -16.34 3.83
N THR A 54 12.35 -16.03 4.39
CA THR A 54 12.22 -15.51 5.74
C THR A 54 11.04 -16.18 6.43
N GLY A 55 11.09 -16.25 7.75
CA GLY A 55 10.02 -16.86 8.54
C GLY A 55 8.84 -15.91 8.75
N ALA A 56 7.69 -16.49 9.09
CA ALA A 56 6.48 -15.73 9.35
C ALA A 56 6.67 -14.74 10.50
N GLU A 57 7.41 -15.12 11.53
CA GLU A 57 7.64 -14.26 12.70
C GLU A 57 8.38 -12.99 12.31
N ASP A 58 9.44 -13.11 11.50
CA ASP A 58 10.21 -11.95 11.04
C ASP A 58 9.36 -11.02 10.20
N PHE A 59 8.54 -11.59 9.31
CA PHE A 59 7.65 -10.81 8.48
C PHE A 59 6.59 -10.08 9.31
N LEU A 60 5.99 -10.77 10.29
CA LEU A 60 5.00 -10.17 11.16
C LEU A 60 5.58 -9.04 12.00
N ASN A 61 6.81 -9.20 12.47
CA ASN A 61 7.50 -8.15 13.22
C ASN A 61 7.72 -6.89 12.37
N LEU A 62 8.09 -7.07 11.11
CA LEU A 62 8.23 -5.95 10.18
C LEU A 62 6.88 -5.25 9.96
N VAL A 63 5.82 -6.01 9.73
CA VAL A 63 4.48 -5.46 9.53
C VAL A 63 4.07 -4.61 10.74
N ARG A 64 4.26 -5.14 11.95
CA ARG A 64 3.94 -4.41 13.17
C ARG A 64 4.74 -3.12 13.28
N ARG A 65 6.02 -3.16 12.92
CA ARG A 65 6.88 -1.96 12.96
C ARG A 65 6.43 -0.91 11.97
N VAL A 66 6.07 -1.32 10.75
CA VAL A 66 5.63 -0.40 9.69
C VAL A 66 4.37 0.35 10.13
N PHE A 67 3.44 -0.34 10.75
CA PHE A 67 2.15 0.25 11.12
C PHE A 67 2.10 0.77 12.57
N SER A 68 3.13 0.57 13.36
CA SER A 68 3.13 0.98 14.77
C SER A 68 3.10 2.50 14.96
N LYS A 69 3.60 3.24 13.99
CA LYS A 69 3.65 4.70 14.05
C LYS A 69 2.29 5.36 14.01
N ARG A 70 1.25 4.58 13.76
CA ARG A 70 -0.12 5.07 13.59
C ARG A 70 -0.95 4.97 14.85
N ALA A 71 -0.38 4.39 15.87
CA ALA A 71 -1.06 4.20 17.15
C ALA A 71 -1.31 5.54 17.87
#